data_8830c9b682353a40ac2de80f589ef0bc
#
_entry.id   8830c9b682353a40ac2de80f589ef0bc
#
_cell.length_a   1.000
_cell.length_b   1.000
_cell.length_c   1.000
_cell.angle_alpha   90.00
_cell.angle_beta   90.00
_cell.angle_gamma   90.00
#
_symmetry.space_group_name_H-M   'P 1'
#
loop_
_entity.id
_entity.type
_entity.pdbx_description
1 polymer ?
#
loop_
_entity_poly.entity_id
_entity_poly.type
_entity_poly.pdbx_seq_one_letter_code
_entity_poly.pdbx_strand_id
1 'polypeptide(L)'
;MKWVRFRIKTNTEAEDIIISDLYDIGLEGAQIEDNVPLTPLDKERMFVDILPETAEDDGTAYLNFFVEMDGEGKLLIGGEPEAGTMTIGAANTAGNISKKTKDEVLSEIKEVLEDISSYMDIGDGTVEVSETDDIDWLNNWKNFFHSFEVDDILVIPSWEEIPEGDAHRYVLHIDPGTAFGTGMHDTTQLCIRNIRKHLKEGDKILDIGTGSGILAILGLMFGAGHAFGTDLDPCAEPAVAENCENNGIDPSKFDMVIGNIADDEAIQEKAGKGSYDIVVANILAEVLEMITPCVPVMLKDGGIYITSGILNGKENIVIGAMEKAGLTVLDVSRQGEWSSVVAQKR
;
A
#
# COMPACT_ATOMS: atom_id res chain seq x y z
N MET A 1 2.99 13.37 -18.20
CA MET A 1 1.94 14.42 -18.12
C MET A 1 2.48 15.56 -17.30
N LYS A 2 1.95 16.78 -17.43
CA LYS A 2 2.33 17.91 -16.57
C LYS A 2 1.14 18.25 -15.69
N TRP A 3 1.42 18.57 -14.44
CA TRP A 3 0.40 18.95 -13.47
C TRP A 3 0.66 20.33 -12.93
N VAL A 4 -0.39 21.04 -12.56
CA VAL A 4 -0.32 22.31 -11.85
C VAL A 4 -0.90 22.09 -10.45
N ARG A 5 -0.11 22.42 -9.43
CA ARG A 5 -0.55 22.41 -8.04
C ARG A 5 -0.97 23.83 -7.65
N PHE A 6 -2.19 23.93 -7.16
CA PHE A 6 -2.69 25.11 -6.46
C PHE A 6 -2.66 24.79 -4.96
N ARG A 7 -1.78 25.46 -4.22
CA ARG A 7 -1.66 25.29 -2.76
C ARG A 7 -2.29 26.49 -2.08
N ILE A 8 -3.33 26.24 -1.30
CA ILE A 8 -4.08 27.27 -0.57
C ILE A 8 -3.71 27.17 0.91
N LYS A 9 -3.22 28.27 1.50
CA LYS A 9 -3.00 28.35 2.94
C LYS A 9 -4.28 28.85 3.60
N THR A 10 -4.79 28.09 4.54
CA THR A 10 -6.06 28.36 5.24
C THR A 10 -5.95 27.98 6.72
N ASN A 11 -7.07 27.93 7.40
CA ASN A 11 -7.19 27.36 8.74
C ASN A 11 -8.02 26.07 8.71
N THR A 12 -7.88 25.24 9.75
CA THR A 12 -8.52 23.92 9.85
C THR A 12 -10.04 23.98 9.90
N GLU A 13 -10.65 25.11 10.30
CA GLU A 13 -12.10 25.28 10.35
C GLU A 13 -12.72 25.51 8.97
N ALA A 14 -11.95 26.04 8.01
CA ALA A 14 -12.43 26.42 6.68
C ALA A 14 -12.19 25.35 5.61
N GLU A 15 -11.46 24.28 5.89
CA GLU A 15 -11.06 23.24 4.93
C GLU A 15 -12.23 22.67 4.14
N ASP A 16 -13.23 22.13 4.83
CA ASP A 16 -14.36 21.45 4.20
C ASP A 16 -15.17 22.37 3.29
N ILE A 17 -15.35 23.62 3.71
CA ILE A 17 -16.12 24.62 2.92
C ILE A 17 -15.35 25.00 1.67
N ILE A 18 -14.03 25.26 1.79
CA ILE A 18 -13.19 25.61 0.64
C ILE A 18 -13.16 24.45 -0.35
N ILE A 19 -13.00 23.21 0.12
CA ILE A 19 -13.01 22.01 -0.72
C ILE A 19 -14.34 21.88 -1.45
N SER A 20 -15.44 22.05 -0.74
CA SER A 20 -16.80 21.94 -1.32
C SER A 20 -17.05 22.99 -2.41
N ASP A 21 -16.72 24.25 -2.14
CA ASP A 21 -17.00 25.34 -3.09
C ASP A 21 -16.04 25.29 -4.30
N LEU A 22 -14.79 24.84 -4.11
CA LEU A 22 -13.85 24.61 -5.21
C LEU A 22 -14.22 23.40 -6.07
N TYR A 23 -14.91 22.42 -5.50
CA TYR A 23 -15.48 21.32 -6.28
C TYR A 23 -16.51 21.81 -7.30
N ASP A 24 -17.30 22.83 -6.96
CA ASP A 24 -18.31 23.40 -7.87
C ASP A 24 -17.70 24.07 -9.11
N ILE A 25 -16.45 24.51 -9.04
CA ILE A 25 -15.71 25.04 -10.21
C ILE A 25 -14.87 23.96 -10.92
N GLY A 26 -14.97 22.70 -10.50
CA GLY A 26 -14.37 21.53 -11.12
C GLY A 26 -12.97 21.16 -10.59
N LEU A 27 -12.57 21.66 -9.41
CA LEU A 27 -11.36 21.22 -8.71
C LEU A 27 -11.71 20.06 -7.78
N GLU A 28 -11.49 18.85 -8.28
CA GLU A 28 -11.83 17.61 -7.57
C GLU A 28 -10.65 17.10 -6.75
N GLY A 29 -10.93 16.71 -5.50
CA GLY A 29 -9.95 16.11 -4.60
C GLY A 29 -8.88 17.08 -4.09
N ALA A 30 -8.82 17.27 -2.78
CA ALA A 30 -7.78 18.05 -2.12
C ALA A 30 -6.90 17.16 -1.26
N GLN A 31 -5.59 17.34 -1.35
CA GLN A 31 -4.67 16.83 -0.34
C GLN A 31 -4.60 17.85 0.79
N ILE A 32 -5.01 17.45 1.99
CA ILE A 32 -4.99 18.28 3.19
C ILE A 32 -3.66 18.05 3.92
N GLU A 33 -2.99 19.15 4.27
CA GLU A 33 -1.81 19.15 5.14
C GLU A 33 -2.16 19.99 6.38
N ASP A 34 -2.48 19.32 7.48
CA ASP A 34 -2.79 19.93 8.78
C ASP A 34 -2.11 19.15 9.92
N ASN A 35 -2.28 19.64 11.14
CA ASN A 35 -1.85 18.98 12.37
C ASN A 35 -3.04 18.63 13.28
N VAL A 36 -4.25 18.54 12.73
CA VAL A 36 -5.45 18.17 13.49
C VAL A 36 -5.27 16.78 14.10
N PRO A 37 -5.42 16.60 15.41
CA PRO A 37 -5.25 15.31 16.04
C PRO A 37 -6.26 14.30 15.52
N LEU A 38 -5.78 13.14 15.09
CA LEU A 38 -6.62 12.03 14.63
C LEU A 38 -7.65 11.64 15.69
N THR A 39 -8.92 11.55 15.29
CA THR A 39 -9.97 11.06 16.17
C THR A 39 -9.79 9.57 16.49
N PRO A 40 -10.40 9.06 17.59
CA PRO A 40 -10.37 7.61 17.85
C PRO A 40 -10.91 6.76 16.69
N LEU A 41 -11.88 7.28 15.94
CA LEU A 41 -12.45 6.60 14.77
C LEU A 41 -11.49 6.59 13.58
N ASP A 42 -10.75 7.68 13.35
CA ASP A 42 -9.74 7.75 12.30
C ASP A 42 -8.60 6.78 12.61
N LYS A 43 -8.16 6.75 13.87
CA LYS A 43 -7.15 5.80 14.34
C LYS A 43 -7.57 4.34 14.12
N GLU A 44 -8.83 4.03 14.38
CA GLU A 44 -9.38 2.69 14.15
C GLU A 44 -9.45 2.34 12.65
N ARG A 45 -9.76 3.33 11.79
CA ARG A 45 -9.88 3.13 10.33
C ARG A 45 -8.55 3.10 9.59
N MET A 46 -7.53 3.74 10.14
CA MET A 46 -6.20 3.77 9.48
C MET A 46 -5.48 2.42 9.49
N PHE A 47 -5.89 1.46 10.34
CA PHE A 47 -5.24 0.16 10.46
C PHE A 47 -3.70 0.25 10.61
N VAL A 48 -3.22 1.27 11.35
CA VAL A 48 -1.80 1.44 11.65
C VAL A 48 -1.54 1.26 13.14
N ASP A 49 -0.54 0.47 13.48
CA ASP A 49 -0.15 0.21 14.86
C ASP A 49 0.67 1.35 15.47
N ILE A 50 1.43 2.06 14.64
CA ILE A 50 2.25 3.21 15.04
C ILE A 50 1.69 4.44 14.34
N LEU A 51 1.11 5.34 15.13
CA LEU A 51 0.60 6.60 14.60
C LEU A 51 1.76 7.55 14.31
N PRO A 52 1.72 8.31 13.21
CA PRO A 52 2.72 9.34 12.96
C PRO A 52 2.71 10.38 14.10
N GLU A 53 3.90 10.81 14.53
CA GLU A 53 4.00 11.96 15.43
C GLU A 53 3.59 13.21 14.65
N THR A 54 2.48 13.82 15.04
CA THR A 54 2.03 15.11 14.50
C THR A 54 2.53 16.23 15.39
N ALA A 55 2.90 17.37 14.80
CA ALA A 55 3.16 18.59 15.55
C ALA A 55 1.87 19.04 16.27
N GLU A 56 2.00 19.95 17.24
CA GLU A 56 0.82 20.58 17.86
C GLU A 56 0.02 21.31 16.77
N ASP A 57 -1.29 21.12 16.80
CA ASP A 57 -2.20 21.84 15.92
C ASP A 57 -2.18 23.33 16.24
N ASP A 58 -1.71 24.14 15.31
CA ASP A 58 -1.69 25.61 15.40
C ASP A 58 -2.87 26.28 14.65
N GLY A 59 -3.81 25.46 14.17
CA GLY A 59 -4.95 25.88 13.39
C GLY A 59 -4.63 26.25 11.94
N THR A 60 -3.40 26.00 11.48
CA THR A 60 -2.99 26.26 10.08
C THR A 60 -3.18 24.99 9.25
N ALA A 61 -3.76 25.18 8.06
CA ALA A 61 -3.92 24.11 7.08
C ALA A 61 -3.46 24.55 5.68
N TYR A 62 -3.09 23.57 4.86
CA TYR A 62 -2.82 23.75 3.45
C TYR A 62 -3.65 22.76 2.64
N LEU A 63 -4.36 23.29 1.65
CA LEU A 63 -5.11 22.49 0.69
C LEU A 63 -4.36 22.47 -0.64
N ASN A 64 -4.01 21.30 -1.15
CA ASN A 64 -3.32 21.15 -2.42
C ASN A 64 -4.27 20.52 -3.44
N PHE A 65 -4.55 21.23 -4.52
CA PHE A 65 -5.31 20.75 -5.66
C PHE A 65 -4.35 20.53 -6.84
N PHE A 66 -4.43 19.36 -7.45
CA PHE A 66 -3.60 18.99 -8.59
C PHE A 66 -4.46 18.89 -9.83
N VAL A 67 -4.12 19.65 -10.86
CA VAL A 67 -4.87 19.73 -12.12
C VAL A 67 -3.95 19.36 -13.28
N GLU A 68 -4.39 18.42 -14.11
CA GLU A 68 -3.66 17.99 -15.29
C GLU A 68 -3.55 19.11 -16.33
N MET A 69 -2.39 19.22 -16.97
CA MET A 69 -2.12 20.19 -18.01
C MET A 69 -1.85 19.47 -19.34
N ASP A 70 -2.59 19.85 -20.39
CA ASP A 70 -2.41 19.25 -21.71
C ASP A 70 -1.12 19.76 -22.40
N GLY A 71 -0.80 19.18 -23.56
CA GLY A 71 0.39 19.53 -24.35
C GLY A 71 0.39 20.98 -24.89
N GLU A 72 -0.73 21.71 -24.80
CA GLU A 72 -0.88 23.12 -25.19
C GLU A 72 -0.77 24.08 -23.99
N GLY A 73 -0.56 23.53 -22.75
CA GLY A 73 -0.46 24.31 -21.53
C GLY A 73 -1.82 24.73 -20.95
N LYS A 74 -2.90 24.05 -21.31
CA LYS A 74 -4.25 24.25 -20.75
C LYS A 74 -4.53 23.26 -19.68
N LEU A 75 -5.21 23.68 -18.62
CA LEU A 75 -5.67 22.83 -17.52
C LEU A 75 -6.96 22.12 -17.91
N LEU A 76 -7.03 20.83 -17.58
CA LEU A 76 -8.20 19.98 -17.79
C LEU A 76 -9.05 20.01 -16.51
N ILE A 77 -10.17 20.72 -16.54
CA ILE A 77 -11.05 20.92 -15.39
C ILE A 77 -12.33 20.12 -15.58
N GLY A 78 -12.66 19.27 -14.61
CA GLY A 78 -13.80 18.34 -14.68
C GLY A 78 -13.58 17.26 -15.74
N GLY A 79 -14.06 16.05 -15.51
CA GLY A 79 -13.93 14.90 -16.41
C GLY A 79 -13.58 13.64 -15.63
N GLU A 80 -13.99 12.47 -16.12
CA GLU A 80 -13.54 11.20 -15.54
C GLU A 80 -12.04 11.00 -15.81
N PRO A 81 -11.24 10.55 -14.82
CA PRO A 81 -9.86 10.15 -15.08
C PRO A 81 -9.84 8.96 -16.05
N GLU A 82 -8.88 8.96 -16.99
CA GLU A 82 -8.65 7.79 -17.85
C GLU A 82 -8.39 6.55 -16.97
N ALA A 83 -8.92 5.40 -17.41
CA ALA A 83 -8.80 4.13 -16.70
C ALA A 83 -7.33 3.78 -16.44
N GLY A 84 -6.89 3.86 -15.19
CA GLY A 84 -5.52 3.62 -14.75
C GLY A 84 -4.95 4.70 -13.83
N THR A 85 -5.63 5.84 -13.65
CA THR A 85 -5.17 6.91 -12.74
C THR A 85 -6.04 6.89 -11.48
N MET A 86 -5.45 6.58 -10.33
CA MET A 86 -6.14 6.62 -9.04
C MET A 86 -6.47 8.06 -8.66
N THR A 87 -7.77 8.38 -8.62
CA THR A 87 -8.29 9.49 -7.83
C THR A 87 -9.09 8.92 -6.66
N ILE A 88 -8.61 9.18 -5.46
CA ILE A 88 -9.33 8.84 -4.23
C ILE A 88 -10.52 9.80 -4.14
N GLY A 89 -11.75 9.30 -4.41
CA GLY A 89 -12.97 10.01 -4.11
C GLY A 89 -13.87 10.47 -5.26
N ALA A 90 -13.76 9.93 -6.48
CA ALA A 90 -14.66 10.31 -7.58
C ALA A 90 -16.05 9.71 -7.46
N ALA A 91 -17.05 10.53 -7.14
CA ALA A 91 -18.45 10.21 -7.39
C ALA A 91 -18.78 10.56 -8.84
N ASN A 92 -19.39 9.62 -9.59
CA ASN A 92 -19.84 9.71 -10.97
C ASN A 92 -20.56 11.02 -11.31
N THR A 93 -19.89 11.91 -12.05
CA THR A 93 -20.56 12.94 -12.86
C THR A 93 -19.90 12.95 -14.22
N ALA A 94 -20.58 12.42 -15.24
CA ALA A 94 -20.23 12.56 -16.65
C ALA A 94 -20.33 14.06 -17.02
N GLY A 95 -19.26 14.82 -16.78
CA GLY A 95 -19.14 16.24 -17.07
C GLY A 95 -18.21 16.48 -18.26
N ASN A 96 -18.50 17.46 -19.09
CA ASN A 96 -17.62 17.90 -20.17
C ASN A 96 -16.32 18.44 -19.58
N ILE A 97 -15.17 17.90 -19.98
CA ILE A 97 -13.86 18.47 -19.68
C ILE A 97 -13.78 19.89 -20.25
N SER A 98 -13.56 20.88 -19.39
CA SER A 98 -13.30 22.25 -19.80
C SER A 98 -11.79 22.53 -19.79
N LYS A 99 -11.31 23.26 -20.81
CA LYS A 99 -9.90 23.65 -20.91
C LYS A 99 -9.75 25.12 -20.52
N LYS A 100 -9.04 25.37 -19.40
CA LYS A 100 -8.80 26.70 -18.86
C LYS A 100 -7.29 27.01 -18.80
N THR A 101 -6.91 28.27 -18.77
CA THR A 101 -5.55 28.68 -18.46
C THR A 101 -5.32 28.66 -16.95
N LYS A 102 -4.05 28.62 -16.51
CA LYS A 102 -3.69 28.73 -15.09
C LYS A 102 -4.23 30.02 -14.46
N ASP A 103 -4.18 31.15 -15.20
CA ASP A 103 -4.65 32.44 -14.70
C ASP A 103 -6.19 32.46 -14.53
N GLU A 104 -6.92 31.81 -15.44
CA GLU A 104 -8.38 31.68 -15.33
C GLU A 104 -8.75 30.87 -14.10
N VAL A 105 -8.12 29.69 -13.88
CA VAL A 105 -8.38 28.87 -12.71
C VAL A 105 -7.97 29.56 -11.41
N LEU A 106 -6.81 30.22 -11.39
CA LEU A 106 -6.36 31.00 -10.24
C LEU A 106 -7.33 32.16 -9.90
N SER A 107 -7.91 32.80 -10.92
CA SER A 107 -8.91 33.85 -10.72
C SER A 107 -10.18 33.31 -10.11
N GLU A 108 -10.69 32.17 -10.61
CA GLU A 108 -11.87 31.51 -10.06
C GLU A 108 -11.65 31.05 -8.61
N ILE A 109 -10.48 30.45 -8.29
CA ILE A 109 -10.12 30.09 -6.90
C ILE A 109 -10.19 31.33 -6.00
N LYS A 110 -9.60 32.45 -6.43
CA LYS A 110 -9.60 33.68 -5.63
C LYS A 110 -10.99 34.27 -5.43
N GLU A 111 -11.84 34.21 -6.45
CA GLU A 111 -13.23 34.65 -6.35
C GLU A 111 -14.01 33.80 -5.31
N VAL A 112 -13.83 32.48 -5.35
CA VAL A 112 -14.44 31.57 -4.36
C VAL A 112 -13.93 31.89 -2.94
N LEU A 113 -12.62 32.04 -2.76
CA LEU A 113 -12.04 32.36 -1.45
C LEU A 113 -12.51 33.74 -0.92
N GLU A 114 -12.65 34.74 -1.80
CA GLU A 114 -13.17 36.07 -1.44
C GLU A 114 -14.64 35.97 -1.01
N ASP A 115 -15.45 35.16 -1.69
CA ASP A 115 -16.85 34.94 -1.33
C ASP A 115 -16.96 34.27 0.05
N ILE A 116 -16.22 33.18 0.30
CA ILE A 116 -16.19 32.49 1.60
C ILE A 116 -15.71 33.44 2.70
N SER A 117 -14.68 34.25 2.44
CA SER A 117 -14.13 35.19 3.42
C SER A 117 -15.12 36.27 3.86
N SER A 118 -16.19 36.49 3.08
CA SER A 118 -17.23 37.45 3.41
C SER A 118 -18.10 37.02 4.60
N TYR A 119 -18.17 35.72 4.91
CA TYR A 119 -19.00 35.15 5.96
C TYR A 119 -18.26 34.21 6.94
N MET A 120 -17.02 33.84 6.61
CA MET A 120 -16.20 32.92 7.43
C MET A 120 -14.74 33.38 7.43
N ASP A 121 -14.03 33.16 8.55
CA ASP A 121 -12.58 33.36 8.61
C ASP A 121 -11.88 32.20 7.92
N ILE A 122 -11.22 32.46 6.81
CA ILE A 122 -10.41 31.47 6.04
C ILE A 122 -8.91 31.54 6.34
N GLY A 123 -8.50 32.31 7.34
CA GLY A 123 -7.08 32.51 7.65
C GLY A 123 -6.38 33.37 6.59
N ASP A 124 -5.21 32.89 6.12
CA ASP A 124 -4.34 33.63 5.19
C ASP A 124 -4.95 33.76 3.77
N GLY A 125 -5.65 32.72 3.29
CA GLY A 125 -6.29 32.70 1.96
C GLY A 125 -5.30 32.83 0.79
N THR A 126 -3.98 32.71 1.00
CA THR A 126 -2.99 32.83 -0.07
C THR A 126 -2.95 31.58 -0.94
N VAL A 127 -2.81 31.76 -2.25
CA VAL A 127 -2.72 30.70 -3.24
C VAL A 127 -1.36 30.71 -3.91
N GLU A 128 -0.61 29.64 -3.73
CA GLU A 128 0.65 29.39 -4.43
C GLU A 128 0.39 28.48 -5.64
N VAL A 129 0.96 28.80 -6.79
CA VAL A 129 0.84 28.00 -8.01
C VAL A 129 2.21 27.47 -8.39
N SER A 130 2.33 26.18 -8.56
CA SER A 130 3.56 25.53 -9.02
C SER A 130 3.25 24.48 -10.08
N GLU A 131 4.19 24.28 -11.01
CA GLU A 131 4.13 23.18 -11.96
C GLU A 131 4.92 22.00 -11.40
N THR A 132 4.38 20.81 -11.56
CA THR A 132 5.09 19.57 -11.27
C THR A 132 4.98 18.64 -12.47
N ASP A 133 6.07 18.01 -12.85
CA ASP A 133 6.06 16.97 -13.86
C ASP A 133 5.68 15.64 -13.19
N ASP A 134 4.95 14.77 -13.89
CA ASP A 134 4.62 13.41 -13.45
C ASP A 134 5.85 12.67 -12.89
N ILE A 135 7.00 12.95 -13.50
CA ILE A 135 8.27 12.33 -13.12
C ILE A 135 8.65 12.67 -11.67
N ASP A 136 8.36 13.87 -11.19
CA ASP A 136 8.75 14.29 -9.84
C ASP A 136 7.82 13.72 -8.77
N TRP A 137 6.53 13.55 -9.07
CA TRP A 137 5.57 13.05 -8.10
C TRP A 137 5.52 11.52 -8.08
N LEU A 138 5.42 10.89 -9.26
CA LEU A 138 5.39 9.42 -9.39
C LEU A 138 6.74 8.75 -9.10
N ASN A 139 7.86 9.47 -9.25
CA ASN A 139 9.19 8.88 -9.11
C ASN A 139 10.01 9.45 -7.95
N ASN A 140 9.50 10.45 -7.21
CA ASN A 140 10.27 11.05 -6.11
C ASN A 140 10.58 10.00 -5.00
N TRP A 141 9.70 9.04 -4.78
CA TRP A 141 9.94 7.92 -3.88
C TRP A 141 11.10 7.02 -4.31
N LYS A 142 11.43 6.95 -5.62
CA LYS A 142 12.60 6.20 -6.13
C LYS A 142 13.92 6.74 -5.57
N ASN A 143 13.96 8.02 -5.22
CA ASN A 143 15.14 8.64 -4.61
C ASN A 143 15.34 8.23 -3.14
N PHE A 144 14.34 7.66 -2.51
CA PHE A 144 14.37 7.22 -1.11
C PHE A 144 14.45 5.70 -0.96
N PHE A 145 14.24 4.95 -2.05
CA PHE A 145 14.36 3.51 -2.03
C PHE A 145 15.68 3.08 -2.67
N HIS A 146 16.54 2.49 -1.85
CA HIS A 146 17.84 1.98 -2.25
C HIS A 146 17.92 0.48 -1.99
N SER A 147 18.87 -0.17 -2.68
CA SER A 147 19.17 -1.58 -2.43
C SER A 147 19.55 -1.82 -0.97
N PHE A 148 19.17 -2.97 -0.43
CA PHE A 148 19.48 -3.42 0.92
C PHE A 148 19.65 -4.95 0.95
N GLU A 149 20.17 -5.45 2.07
CA GLU A 149 20.49 -6.85 2.23
C GLU A 149 19.64 -7.51 3.31
N VAL A 150 19.18 -8.72 3.04
CA VAL A 150 18.57 -9.60 4.04
C VAL A 150 19.32 -10.94 3.99
N ASP A 151 20.23 -11.14 4.93
CA ASP A 151 21.13 -12.29 5.02
C ASP A 151 21.99 -12.45 3.72
N ASP A 152 21.72 -13.43 2.85
CA ASP A 152 22.39 -13.64 1.57
C ASP A 152 21.50 -13.28 0.35
N ILE A 153 20.56 -12.38 0.57
CA ILE A 153 19.65 -11.85 -0.44
C ILE A 153 19.94 -10.37 -0.62
N LEU A 154 20.28 -9.96 -1.83
CA LEU A 154 20.26 -8.56 -2.24
C LEU A 154 18.85 -8.22 -2.74
N VAL A 155 18.20 -7.25 -2.11
CA VAL A 155 16.94 -6.65 -2.61
C VAL A 155 17.29 -5.33 -3.27
N ILE A 156 16.95 -5.21 -4.54
CA ILE A 156 17.37 -4.09 -5.38
C ILE A 156 16.23 -3.66 -6.30
N PRO A 157 15.96 -2.34 -6.45
CA PRO A 157 14.99 -1.87 -7.43
C PRO A 157 15.46 -2.11 -8.86
N SER A 158 14.52 -2.20 -9.81
CA SER A 158 14.84 -2.49 -11.23
C SER A 158 15.69 -1.41 -11.91
N TRP A 159 15.69 -0.18 -11.40
CA TRP A 159 16.49 0.95 -11.94
C TRP A 159 17.90 1.06 -11.38
N GLU A 160 18.28 0.25 -10.38
CA GLU A 160 19.66 0.18 -9.87
C GLU A 160 20.43 -0.97 -10.51
N GLU A 161 21.72 -0.77 -10.74
CA GLU A 161 22.60 -1.82 -11.24
C GLU A 161 23.11 -2.69 -10.07
N ILE A 162 23.17 -4.00 -10.29
CA ILE A 162 23.76 -4.92 -9.31
C ILE A 162 25.22 -4.51 -9.10
N PRO A 163 25.68 -4.33 -7.85
CA PRO A 163 27.06 -3.94 -7.56
C PRO A 163 28.09 -4.89 -8.19
N GLU A 164 29.16 -4.32 -8.77
CA GLU A 164 30.22 -5.12 -9.37
C GLU A 164 30.89 -6.02 -8.32
N GLY A 165 30.91 -7.32 -8.56
CA GLY A 165 31.45 -8.31 -7.62
C GLY A 165 30.47 -8.78 -6.56
N ASP A 166 29.17 -8.51 -6.74
CA ASP A 166 28.11 -9.04 -5.87
C ASP A 166 28.25 -10.56 -5.67
N ALA A 167 28.13 -10.99 -4.43
CA ALA A 167 28.29 -12.39 -4.02
C ALA A 167 27.01 -12.96 -3.35
N HIS A 168 25.90 -12.22 -3.37
CA HIS A 168 24.66 -12.71 -2.81
C HIS A 168 24.15 -13.93 -3.58
N ARG A 169 23.56 -14.86 -2.85
CA ARG A 169 23.01 -16.08 -3.44
C ARG A 169 21.75 -15.81 -4.24
N TYR A 170 20.98 -14.80 -3.80
CA TYR A 170 19.75 -14.38 -4.44
C TYR A 170 19.79 -12.88 -4.66
N VAL A 171 19.38 -12.46 -5.84
CA VAL A 171 19.14 -11.05 -6.18
C VAL A 171 17.66 -10.93 -6.50
N LEU A 172 16.94 -10.16 -5.71
CA LEU A 172 15.52 -9.91 -5.86
C LEU A 172 15.31 -8.48 -6.35
N HIS A 173 14.72 -8.34 -7.52
CA HIS A 173 14.26 -7.05 -8.02
C HIS A 173 12.86 -6.76 -7.52
N ILE A 174 12.70 -5.70 -6.71
CA ILE A 174 11.42 -5.23 -6.23
C ILE A 174 11.29 -3.75 -6.50
N ASP A 175 10.27 -3.39 -7.25
CA ASP A 175 9.88 -2.01 -7.42
C ASP A 175 8.76 -1.70 -6.42
N PRO A 176 9.03 -0.85 -5.42
CA PRO A 176 7.98 -0.38 -4.52
C PRO A 176 7.06 0.54 -5.32
N GLY A 177 6.00 -0.02 -5.85
CA GLY A 177 4.93 0.72 -6.52
C GLY A 177 3.94 1.32 -5.51
N THR A 178 2.69 1.38 -5.90
CA THR A 178 1.57 1.78 -5.02
C THR A 178 1.19 0.67 -4.03
N ALA A 179 1.65 -0.58 -4.24
CA ALA A 179 1.39 -1.70 -3.35
C ALA A 179 2.38 -1.74 -2.18
N PHE A 180 1.90 -2.14 -0.99
CA PHE A 180 2.74 -2.31 0.20
C PHE A 180 3.72 -3.48 0.05
N GLY A 181 4.91 -3.38 0.69
CA GLY A 181 5.88 -4.49 0.77
C GLY A 181 7.17 -4.25 -0.01
N THR A 182 7.99 -3.27 0.45
CA THR A 182 9.33 -3.02 -0.12
C THR A 182 10.38 -4.02 0.34
N GLY A 183 10.10 -4.80 1.39
CA GLY A 183 11.06 -5.74 1.98
C GLY A 183 11.99 -5.15 3.05
N MET A 184 12.15 -3.84 3.13
CA MET A 184 13.02 -3.18 4.13
C MET A 184 12.50 -3.35 5.56
N HIS A 185 11.18 -3.46 5.74
CA HIS A 185 10.55 -3.52 7.04
C HIS A 185 10.90 -4.81 7.79
N ASP A 186 11.13 -4.70 9.10
CA ASP A 186 11.50 -5.83 9.98
C ASP A 186 10.53 -7.02 9.86
N THR A 187 9.23 -6.73 9.68
CA THR A 187 8.19 -7.77 9.53
C THR A 187 8.40 -8.63 8.29
N THR A 188 8.76 -8.00 7.17
CA THR A 188 9.03 -8.71 5.91
C THR A 188 10.29 -9.57 6.04
N GLN A 189 11.36 -9.04 6.66
CA GLN A 189 12.58 -9.79 6.91
C GLN A 189 12.34 -11.00 7.82
N LEU A 190 11.49 -10.88 8.84
CA LEU A 190 11.09 -12.00 9.69
C LEU A 190 10.36 -13.09 8.89
N CYS A 191 9.43 -12.71 7.99
CA CYS A 191 8.76 -13.66 7.11
C CYS A 191 9.74 -14.36 6.17
N ILE A 192 10.65 -13.62 5.52
CA ILE A 192 11.66 -14.16 4.61
C ILE A 192 12.50 -15.24 5.30
N ARG A 193 13.01 -14.96 6.51
CA ARG A 193 13.79 -15.92 7.28
C ARG A 193 12.98 -17.16 7.66
N ASN A 194 11.72 -16.99 8.04
CA ASN A 194 10.85 -18.10 8.39
C ASN A 194 10.45 -18.94 7.16
N ILE A 195 10.15 -18.31 6.00
CA ILE A 195 9.92 -19.04 4.75
C ILE A 195 11.15 -19.88 4.41
N ARG A 196 12.34 -19.29 4.43
CA ARG A 196 13.59 -19.98 4.11
C ARG A 196 13.89 -21.15 5.05
N LYS A 197 13.54 -21.02 6.34
CA LYS A 197 13.73 -22.06 7.36
C LYS A 197 12.82 -23.27 7.15
N HIS A 198 11.61 -23.08 6.65
CA HIS A 198 10.58 -24.10 6.61
C HIS A 198 10.26 -24.63 5.20
N LEU A 199 10.52 -23.83 4.14
CA LEU A 199 10.23 -24.18 2.76
C LEU A 199 11.16 -25.28 2.26
N LYS A 200 10.60 -26.22 1.52
CA LYS A 200 11.31 -27.30 0.81
C LYS A 200 11.06 -27.17 -0.69
N GLU A 201 11.97 -27.74 -1.45
CA GLU A 201 11.83 -27.75 -2.92
C GLU A 201 10.54 -28.42 -3.37
N GLY A 202 9.80 -27.73 -4.24
CA GLY A 202 8.52 -28.18 -4.76
C GLY A 202 7.31 -27.87 -3.89
N ASP A 203 7.49 -27.29 -2.70
CA ASP A 203 6.39 -26.87 -1.81
C ASP A 203 5.49 -25.82 -2.50
N LYS A 204 4.23 -25.76 -2.09
CA LYS A 204 3.29 -24.72 -2.49
C LYS A 204 3.13 -23.70 -1.39
N ILE A 205 3.21 -22.41 -1.76
CA ILE A 205 3.06 -21.28 -0.84
C ILE A 205 1.78 -20.50 -1.16
N LEU A 206 1.01 -20.13 -0.12
CA LEU A 206 -0.10 -19.17 -0.18
C LEU A 206 0.33 -17.92 0.57
N ASP A 207 0.26 -16.76 -0.08
CA ASP A 207 0.60 -15.45 0.47
C ASP A 207 -0.68 -14.61 0.62
N ILE A 208 -1.11 -14.38 1.87
CA ILE A 208 -2.33 -13.66 2.21
C ILE A 208 -1.98 -12.21 2.54
N GLY A 209 -2.53 -11.26 1.78
CA GLY A 209 -2.07 -9.87 1.79
C GLY A 209 -0.72 -9.76 1.06
N THR A 210 -0.67 -10.24 -0.19
CA THR A 210 0.58 -10.43 -0.92
C THR A 210 1.28 -9.12 -1.28
N GLY A 211 0.54 -8.00 -1.41
CA GLY A 211 1.06 -6.68 -1.75
C GLY A 211 1.90 -6.70 -3.02
N SER A 212 3.17 -6.39 -2.92
CA SER A 212 4.14 -6.44 -4.01
C SER A 212 4.49 -7.84 -4.51
N GLY A 213 4.02 -8.90 -3.83
CA GLY A 213 4.37 -10.29 -4.12
C GLY A 213 5.72 -10.76 -3.55
N ILE A 214 6.41 -9.92 -2.80
CA ILE A 214 7.79 -10.17 -2.35
C ILE A 214 7.99 -11.52 -1.66
N LEU A 215 7.08 -11.92 -0.76
CA LEU A 215 7.20 -13.17 0.01
C LEU A 215 6.97 -14.39 -0.88
N ALA A 216 5.97 -14.34 -1.76
CA ALA A 216 5.67 -15.39 -2.71
C ALA A 216 6.77 -15.55 -3.75
N ILE A 217 7.29 -14.44 -4.32
CA ILE A 217 8.40 -14.43 -5.29
C ILE A 217 9.64 -15.03 -4.67
N LEU A 218 10.02 -14.61 -3.46
CA LEU A 218 11.15 -15.21 -2.74
C LEU A 218 10.92 -16.70 -2.45
N GLY A 219 9.69 -17.09 -2.09
CA GLY A 219 9.34 -18.50 -1.95
C GLY A 219 9.65 -19.31 -3.22
N LEU A 220 9.28 -18.78 -4.39
CA LEU A 220 9.58 -19.40 -5.69
C LEU A 220 11.10 -19.44 -5.97
N MET A 221 11.82 -18.37 -5.66
CA MET A 221 13.29 -18.33 -5.80
C MET A 221 13.99 -19.31 -4.86
N PHE A 222 13.44 -19.61 -3.70
CA PHE A 222 13.95 -20.61 -2.76
C PHE A 222 13.61 -22.04 -3.15
N GLY A 223 12.80 -22.25 -4.19
CA GLY A 223 12.47 -23.56 -4.73
C GLY A 223 11.02 -24.01 -4.56
N ALA A 224 10.10 -23.12 -4.16
CA ALA A 224 8.68 -23.44 -4.22
C ALA A 224 8.26 -23.83 -5.62
N GLY A 225 7.41 -24.82 -5.73
CA GLY A 225 6.89 -25.28 -7.02
C GLY A 225 5.80 -24.36 -7.56
N HIS A 226 5.04 -23.71 -6.68
CA HIS A 226 3.94 -22.82 -7.04
C HIS A 226 3.61 -21.86 -5.90
N ALA A 227 3.21 -20.64 -6.25
CA ALA A 227 2.72 -19.63 -5.34
C ALA A 227 1.29 -19.18 -5.70
N PHE A 228 0.51 -18.83 -4.71
CA PHE A 228 -0.80 -18.20 -4.88
C PHE A 228 -0.86 -16.98 -3.95
N GLY A 229 -1.21 -15.81 -4.50
CA GLY A 229 -1.37 -14.57 -3.75
C GLY A 229 -2.83 -14.16 -3.62
N THR A 230 -3.20 -13.58 -2.49
CA THR A 230 -4.47 -12.86 -2.36
C THR A 230 -4.23 -11.49 -1.75
N ASP A 231 -4.97 -10.49 -2.22
CA ASP A 231 -4.97 -9.15 -1.64
C ASP A 231 -6.35 -8.50 -1.76
N LEU A 232 -6.63 -7.53 -0.89
CA LEU A 232 -7.85 -6.72 -0.99
C LEU A 232 -7.67 -5.54 -1.95
N ASP A 233 -6.43 -5.07 -2.10
CA ASP A 233 -6.10 -3.93 -2.93
C ASP A 233 -5.90 -4.36 -4.40
N PRO A 234 -6.72 -3.84 -5.34
CA PRO A 234 -6.54 -4.10 -6.78
C PRO A 234 -5.16 -3.71 -7.32
N CYS A 235 -4.46 -2.77 -6.67
CA CYS A 235 -3.11 -2.35 -7.07
C CYS A 235 -2.05 -3.44 -6.90
N ALA A 236 -2.33 -4.47 -6.10
CA ALA A 236 -1.42 -5.60 -5.90
C ALA A 236 -1.28 -6.46 -7.18
N GLU A 237 -2.34 -6.61 -7.99
CA GLU A 237 -2.28 -7.45 -9.20
C GLU A 237 -1.24 -6.97 -10.21
N PRO A 238 -1.24 -5.69 -10.66
CA PRO A 238 -0.20 -5.19 -11.56
C PRO A 238 1.19 -5.17 -10.91
N ALA A 239 1.30 -4.89 -9.60
CA ALA A 239 2.58 -4.88 -8.89
C ALA A 239 3.21 -6.28 -8.86
N VAL A 240 2.44 -7.33 -8.54
CA VAL A 240 2.90 -8.72 -8.58
C VAL A 240 3.33 -9.12 -9.99
N ALA A 241 2.55 -8.75 -11.02
CA ALA A 241 2.89 -9.08 -12.41
C ALA A 241 4.23 -8.45 -12.82
N GLU A 242 4.44 -7.17 -12.53
CA GLU A 242 5.70 -6.45 -12.82
C GLU A 242 6.89 -7.04 -12.05
N ASN A 243 6.73 -7.29 -10.74
CA ASN A 243 7.78 -7.88 -9.94
C ASN A 243 8.11 -9.32 -10.34
N CYS A 244 7.12 -10.11 -10.78
CA CYS A 244 7.37 -11.44 -11.37
C CYS A 244 8.20 -11.34 -12.66
N GLU A 245 7.88 -10.40 -13.56
CA GLU A 245 8.63 -10.16 -14.79
C GLU A 245 10.07 -9.74 -14.50
N ASN A 246 10.26 -8.77 -13.58
CA ASN A 246 11.57 -8.28 -13.17
C ASN A 246 12.48 -9.39 -12.60
N ASN A 247 11.90 -10.43 -12.01
CA ASN A 247 12.62 -11.58 -11.44
C ASN A 247 12.63 -12.83 -12.34
N GLY A 248 12.10 -12.75 -13.56
CA GLY A 248 12.05 -13.88 -14.49
C GLY A 248 11.21 -15.06 -13.96
N ILE A 249 10.21 -14.80 -13.14
CA ILE A 249 9.30 -15.82 -12.64
C ILE A 249 8.38 -16.27 -13.78
N ASP A 250 8.30 -17.58 -13.99
CA ASP A 250 7.37 -18.16 -14.96
C ASP A 250 5.92 -17.82 -14.55
N PRO A 251 5.11 -17.16 -15.39
CA PRO A 251 3.73 -16.79 -15.08
C PRO A 251 2.85 -17.97 -14.66
N SER A 252 3.18 -19.20 -15.07
CA SER A 252 2.46 -20.40 -14.65
C SER A 252 2.72 -20.84 -13.22
N LYS A 253 3.68 -20.20 -12.53
CA LYS A 253 4.06 -20.54 -11.17
C LYS A 253 3.49 -19.63 -10.11
N PHE A 254 2.90 -18.51 -10.50
CA PHE A 254 2.30 -17.57 -9.54
C PHE A 254 0.90 -17.16 -10.02
N ASP A 255 -0.12 -17.64 -9.34
CA ASP A 255 -1.49 -17.19 -9.51
C ASP A 255 -1.87 -16.17 -8.45
N MET A 256 -2.72 -15.20 -8.81
CA MET A 256 -3.21 -14.17 -7.90
C MET A 256 -4.72 -13.94 -8.02
N VAL A 257 -5.34 -13.49 -6.94
CA VAL A 257 -6.75 -13.07 -6.89
C VAL A 257 -6.93 -11.88 -5.95
N ILE A 258 -7.65 -10.87 -6.41
CA ILE A 258 -8.11 -9.78 -5.56
C ILE A 258 -9.39 -10.21 -4.84
N GLY A 259 -9.38 -10.13 -3.50
CA GLY A 259 -10.52 -10.40 -2.64
C GLY A 259 -10.13 -10.99 -1.28
N ASN A 260 -11.15 -11.14 -0.42
CA ASN A 260 -10.98 -11.61 0.96
C ASN A 260 -11.06 -13.14 1.05
N ILE A 261 -9.93 -13.81 1.21
CA ILE A 261 -9.88 -15.27 1.37
C ILE A 261 -10.55 -15.78 2.66
N ALA A 262 -10.72 -14.92 3.68
CA ALA A 262 -11.36 -15.33 4.93
C ALA A 262 -12.87 -15.59 4.77
N ASP A 263 -13.55 -14.78 3.94
CA ASP A 263 -15.00 -14.73 3.85
C ASP A 263 -15.54 -15.24 2.51
N ASP A 264 -14.70 -15.32 1.46
CA ASP A 264 -15.13 -15.72 0.12
C ASP A 264 -14.79 -17.18 -0.20
N GLU A 265 -15.80 -18.02 -0.18
CA GLU A 265 -15.67 -19.46 -0.52
C GLU A 265 -15.16 -19.68 -1.96
N ALA A 266 -15.51 -18.80 -2.91
CA ALA A 266 -15.08 -18.95 -4.30
C ALA A 266 -13.56 -18.68 -4.41
N ILE A 267 -13.04 -17.73 -3.66
CA ILE A 267 -11.59 -17.48 -3.57
C ILE A 267 -10.89 -18.67 -2.90
N GLN A 268 -11.43 -19.21 -1.79
CA GLN A 268 -10.89 -20.40 -1.16
C GLN A 268 -10.88 -21.63 -2.08
N GLU A 269 -11.92 -21.80 -2.88
CA GLU A 269 -11.98 -22.90 -3.87
C GLU A 269 -10.97 -22.69 -5.00
N LYS A 270 -10.82 -21.46 -5.50
CA LYS A 270 -9.85 -21.11 -6.53
C LYS A 270 -8.41 -21.28 -6.02
N ALA A 271 -8.13 -20.87 -4.80
CA ALA A 271 -6.85 -21.09 -4.14
C ALA A 271 -6.55 -22.59 -3.94
N GLY A 272 -7.55 -23.39 -3.62
CA GLY A 272 -7.41 -24.84 -3.45
C GLY A 272 -7.22 -25.27 -2.00
N LYS A 273 -8.28 -25.81 -1.40
CA LYS A 273 -8.27 -26.30 -0.03
C LYS A 273 -7.28 -27.46 0.17
N GLY A 274 -6.55 -27.49 1.30
CA GLY A 274 -5.61 -28.55 1.63
C GLY A 274 -4.42 -28.67 0.68
N SER A 275 -4.03 -27.58 0.01
CA SER A 275 -3.08 -27.61 -1.09
C SER A 275 -1.70 -27.06 -0.73
N TYR A 276 -1.59 -26.30 0.38
CA TYR A 276 -0.38 -25.54 0.68
C TYR A 276 0.48 -26.19 1.75
N ASP A 277 1.78 -26.20 1.49
CA ASP A 277 2.81 -26.60 2.45
C ASP A 277 3.13 -25.43 3.38
N ILE A 278 3.07 -24.18 2.86
CA ILE A 278 3.26 -22.95 3.61
C ILE A 278 2.10 -22.00 3.31
N VAL A 279 1.56 -21.38 4.35
CA VAL A 279 0.74 -20.17 4.30
C VAL A 279 1.51 -19.09 5.01
N VAL A 280 1.66 -17.92 4.37
CA VAL A 280 2.30 -16.74 4.96
C VAL A 280 1.33 -15.57 4.95
N ALA A 281 1.37 -14.73 6.00
CA ALA A 281 0.62 -13.49 6.08
C ALA A 281 1.46 -12.45 6.86
N ASN A 282 1.76 -11.32 6.22
CA ASN A 282 2.47 -10.20 6.84
C ASN A 282 1.53 -9.00 6.94
N ILE A 283 0.63 -9.04 7.91
CA ILE A 283 -0.46 -8.08 8.12
C ILE A 283 -0.69 -7.87 9.62
N LEU A 284 -1.51 -6.88 10.00
CA LEU A 284 -1.74 -6.51 11.40
C LEU A 284 -2.29 -7.66 12.25
N ALA A 285 -1.95 -7.66 13.54
CA ALA A 285 -2.32 -8.73 14.48
C ALA A 285 -3.84 -8.97 14.56
N GLU A 286 -4.64 -7.92 14.51
CA GLU A 286 -6.09 -7.97 14.55
C GLU A 286 -6.68 -8.63 13.28
N VAL A 287 -6.07 -8.36 12.13
CA VAL A 287 -6.46 -9.00 10.85
C VAL A 287 -6.01 -10.46 10.84
N LEU A 288 -4.82 -10.77 11.37
CA LEU A 288 -4.36 -12.15 11.56
C LEU A 288 -5.32 -12.96 12.44
N GLU A 289 -5.85 -12.37 13.52
CA GLU A 289 -6.87 -13.03 14.35
C GLU A 289 -8.12 -13.40 13.53
N MET A 290 -8.57 -12.50 12.66
CA MET A 290 -9.76 -12.71 11.82
C MET A 290 -9.56 -13.78 10.74
N ILE A 291 -8.40 -13.82 10.08
CA ILE A 291 -8.14 -14.75 8.97
C ILE A 291 -7.65 -16.12 9.45
N THR A 292 -7.06 -16.24 10.63
CA THR A 292 -6.48 -17.50 11.14
C THR A 292 -7.45 -18.68 11.11
N PRO A 293 -8.77 -18.54 11.38
CA PRO A 293 -9.71 -19.67 11.29
C PRO A 293 -9.80 -20.33 9.91
N CYS A 294 -9.55 -19.60 8.80
CA CYS A 294 -9.59 -20.18 7.45
C CYS A 294 -8.28 -20.90 7.07
N VAL A 295 -7.16 -20.59 7.72
CA VAL A 295 -5.82 -21.09 7.35
C VAL A 295 -5.69 -22.62 7.43
N PRO A 296 -6.20 -23.33 8.48
CA PRO A 296 -6.10 -24.79 8.54
C PRO A 296 -6.79 -25.51 7.36
N VAL A 297 -7.81 -24.86 6.76
CA VAL A 297 -8.50 -25.41 5.59
C VAL A 297 -7.62 -25.36 4.34
N MET A 298 -6.75 -24.37 4.24
CA MET A 298 -5.82 -24.20 3.11
C MET A 298 -4.57 -25.07 3.25
N LEU A 299 -4.10 -25.29 4.46
CA LEU A 299 -2.89 -26.06 4.75
C LEU A 299 -3.09 -27.57 4.57
N LYS A 300 -2.07 -28.22 4.02
CA LYS A 300 -1.87 -29.67 4.15
C LYS A 300 -1.64 -30.06 5.61
N ASP A 301 -1.83 -31.35 5.94
CA ASP A 301 -1.40 -31.88 7.23
C ASP A 301 0.14 -31.75 7.33
N GLY A 302 0.61 -31.25 8.45
CA GLY A 302 2.02 -30.90 8.65
C GLY A 302 2.45 -29.56 8.04
N GLY A 303 1.55 -28.86 7.35
CA GLY A 303 1.82 -27.54 6.73
C GLY A 303 2.08 -26.45 7.77
N ILE A 304 2.79 -25.42 7.35
CA ILE A 304 3.32 -24.34 8.20
C ILE A 304 2.55 -23.04 7.94
N TYR A 305 2.14 -22.37 9.00
CA TYR A 305 1.60 -21.01 8.99
C TYR A 305 2.63 -20.04 9.55
N ILE A 306 3.03 -19.05 8.75
CA ILE A 306 4.00 -18.00 9.09
C ILE A 306 3.25 -16.67 9.15
N THR A 307 3.34 -15.96 10.26
CA THR A 307 2.73 -14.64 10.41
C THR A 307 3.78 -13.62 10.84
N SER A 308 3.59 -12.37 10.41
CA SER A 308 4.32 -11.20 10.90
C SER A 308 3.43 -9.96 10.77
N GLY A 309 3.97 -8.76 11.07
CA GLY A 309 3.15 -7.55 11.20
C GLY A 309 2.54 -7.43 12.61
N ILE A 310 3.16 -8.07 13.59
CA ILE A 310 2.70 -8.15 14.98
C ILE A 310 3.61 -7.28 15.85
N LEU A 311 3.09 -6.22 16.46
CA LEU A 311 3.85 -5.45 17.45
C LEU A 311 4.17 -6.30 18.68
N ASN A 312 5.37 -6.11 19.24
CA ASN A 312 5.78 -6.78 20.47
C ASN A 312 4.76 -6.54 21.59
N GLY A 313 4.30 -7.63 22.20
CA GLY A 313 3.24 -7.62 23.21
C GLY A 313 1.85 -7.97 22.68
N LYS A 314 1.61 -7.94 21.36
CA LYS A 314 0.36 -8.39 20.73
C LYS A 314 0.41 -9.87 20.27
N GLU A 315 1.52 -10.57 20.43
CA GLU A 315 1.69 -11.96 19.97
C GLU A 315 0.61 -12.90 20.51
N ASN A 316 0.15 -12.66 21.74
CA ASN A 316 -0.86 -13.50 22.38
C ASN A 316 -2.21 -13.50 21.66
N ILE A 317 -2.55 -12.43 20.90
CA ILE A 317 -3.77 -12.35 20.08
C ILE A 317 -3.68 -13.43 19.00
N VAL A 318 -2.57 -13.42 18.25
CA VAL A 318 -2.35 -14.32 17.11
C VAL A 318 -2.14 -15.76 17.59
N ILE A 319 -1.35 -15.97 18.65
CA ILE A 319 -1.14 -17.29 19.27
C ILE A 319 -2.48 -17.90 19.70
N GLY A 320 -3.33 -17.11 20.38
CA GLY A 320 -4.64 -17.58 20.82
C GLY A 320 -5.57 -17.94 19.65
N ALA A 321 -5.51 -17.21 18.55
CA ALA A 321 -6.25 -17.52 17.32
C ALA A 321 -5.74 -18.83 16.68
N MET A 322 -4.42 -19.01 16.57
CA MET A 322 -3.80 -20.22 16.04
C MET A 322 -4.17 -21.48 16.85
N GLU A 323 -4.08 -21.40 18.18
CA GLU A 323 -4.44 -22.52 19.07
C GLU A 323 -5.93 -22.87 18.97
N LYS A 324 -6.82 -21.86 18.94
CA LYS A 324 -8.27 -22.05 18.72
C LYS A 324 -8.56 -22.70 17.37
N ALA A 325 -7.79 -22.39 16.36
CA ALA A 325 -7.90 -22.97 15.02
C ALA A 325 -7.27 -24.39 14.93
N GLY A 326 -6.70 -24.92 16.00
CA GLY A 326 -6.10 -26.27 16.06
C GLY A 326 -4.66 -26.33 15.53
N LEU A 327 -4.01 -25.19 15.35
CA LEU A 327 -2.60 -25.12 15.01
C LEU A 327 -1.72 -25.22 16.24
N THR A 328 -0.50 -25.74 16.08
CA THR A 328 0.50 -25.81 17.14
C THR A 328 1.57 -24.77 16.89
N VAL A 329 1.73 -23.81 17.79
CA VAL A 329 2.79 -22.81 17.70
C VAL A 329 4.15 -23.48 17.87
N LEU A 330 5.06 -23.21 16.94
CA LEU A 330 6.42 -23.77 16.90
C LEU A 330 7.46 -22.75 17.36
N ASP A 331 7.32 -21.48 17.00
CA ASP A 331 8.34 -20.46 17.20
C ASP A 331 7.72 -19.06 17.28
N VAL A 332 8.37 -18.16 18.03
CA VAL A 332 8.08 -16.74 18.07
C VAL A 332 9.41 -16.00 17.94
N SER A 333 9.64 -15.35 16.82
CA SER A 333 10.85 -14.56 16.54
C SER A 333 10.56 -13.07 16.56
N ARG A 334 11.56 -12.27 16.94
CA ARG A 334 11.43 -10.81 17.09
C ARG A 334 12.57 -10.09 16.39
N GLN A 335 12.25 -8.92 15.83
CA GLN A 335 13.20 -7.97 15.26
C GLN A 335 12.68 -6.55 15.47
N GLY A 336 13.49 -5.67 16.07
CA GLY A 336 13.03 -4.34 16.44
C GLY A 336 11.78 -4.39 17.33
N GLU A 337 10.74 -3.69 16.93
CA GLU A 337 9.46 -3.64 17.64
C GLU A 337 8.45 -4.69 17.15
N TRP A 338 8.87 -5.59 16.26
CA TRP A 338 8.00 -6.52 15.56
C TRP A 338 8.27 -7.98 15.89
N SER A 339 7.22 -8.76 15.81
CA SER A 339 7.22 -10.20 16.03
C SER A 339 6.68 -10.98 14.83
N SER A 340 7.16 -12.20 14.71
CA SER A 340 6.63 -13.23 13.80
C SER A 340 6.29 -14.47 14.61
N VAL A 341 5.14 -15.07 14.33
CA VAL A 341 4.68 -16.32 14.96
C VAL A 341 4.56 -17.39 13.89
N VAL A 342 5.16 -18.55 14.16
CA VAL A 342 5.11 -19.71 13.26
C VAL A 342 4.35 -20.84 13.94
N ALA A 343 3.38 -21.42 13.23
CA ALA A 343 2.60 -22.56 13.72
C ALA A 343 2.50 -23.66 12.66
N GLN A 344 2.12 -24.86 13.10
CA GLN A 344 1.96 -26.04 12.25
C GLN A 344 0.57 -26.63 12.39
N LYS A 345 -0.01 -27.06 11.29
CA LYS A 345 -1.19 -27.93 11.27
C LYS A 345 -0.78 -29.37 11.60
N ARG A 346 -1.46 -29.98 12.56
CA ARG A 346 -1.27 -31.39 12.93
C ARG A 346 -1.90 -32.34 11.94
#